data_547aadd3aa5573bdc486ec18b5896b72
#
_entry.id   547aadd3aa5573bdc486ec18b5896b72
#
_cell.length_a   1.000
_cell.length_b   1.000
_cell.length_c   1.000
_cell.angle_alpha   90.00
_cell.angle_beta   90.00
_cell.angle_gamma   90.00
#
_symmetry.space_group_name_H-M   'P 1'
#
loop_
_entity.id
_entity.type
_entity.pdbx_description
1 polymer ?
#
loop_
_entity_poly.entity_id
_entity_poly.type
_entity_poly.pdbx_seq_one_letter_code
_entity_poly.pdbx_strand_id
1 'polypeptide(L)'
;MKKITASILAALVVMSMATGCKDKNTTTTDVRTSATTAAETKQDDPSGPSDPDIPDRPSDPQQRTTNGIKMSETDIPSGYYDFAAQLTSYCAANGGDDNIMISPASAFLAMSMVEQATEGQTNQEIINTLLNGSTDEEFLEFSKLYSAYLEEDELQIANSFWMCEDYTGNRFLPDYIDVLTNDYNADISSIKFDTEGEQTVNDWVSDHTHGKINDLIAPGDLSDLDQGVGVLVNAIAFDGSWDVAYENVIDQTFTDFNGNTSDVPMLISTEDIYIEGAGATGFVKEYEGGKFAFMAMLPDDTEMNGNEFLADLTAEEYMELWNSRSYTDVDTKMPKFESEYSTSLIDAFSSMGINIAFEGSTEFTRMLEAPDLIKIAKAKQKTHIKVDEKGTQAEAATAIIVATEGACEITESHQVFCDRPFAYAIVDTSTGLPIFIGSVNAA
;
A
#
# COMPACT_ATOMS: atom_id res chain seq x y z
N MET A 1 42.58 -37.17 31.33
CA MET A 1 43.27 -36.60 32.49
C MET A 1 43.00 -35.08 32.53
N LYS A 2 42.55 -34.67 33.67
CA LYS A 2 42.34 -33.34 34.25
C LYS A 2 41.04 -32.61 33.86
N LYS A 3 40.12 -32.77 34.82
CA LYS A 3 39.00 -31.89 35.22
C LYS A 3 39.53 -30.54 35.77
N ILE A 4 38.72 -29.49 35.71
CA ILE A 4 38.51 -28.42 36.72
C ILE A 4 37.28 -27.66 36.23
N THR A 5 36.09 -27.82 36.78
CA THR A 5 35.30 -27.31 37.91
C THR A 5 35.24 -25.78 38.03
N ALA A 6 34.03 -25.30 37.79
CA ALA A 6 33.10 -24.49 38.60
C ALA A 6 33.57 -23.12 39.17
N SER A 7 32.72 -22.11 39.00
CA SER A 7 32.17 -21.41 40.16
C SER A 7 31.00 -20.46 39.75
N ILE A 8 29.91 -20.67 40.41
CA ILE A 8 28.69 -19.85 40.51
C ILE A 8 28.99 -18.67 41.43
N LEU A 9 28.45 -17.47 41.12
CA LEU A 9 28.20 -16.48 42.16
C LEU A 9 26.89 -15.74 41.87
N ALA A 10 25.91 -16.12 42.69
CA ALA A 10 24.63 -15.38 42.86
C ALA A 10 24.86 -14.25 43.86
N ALA A 11 24.24 -13.10 43.61
CA ALA A 11 24.05 -12.06 44.63
C ALA A 11 22.60 -11.56 44.62
N LEU A 12 21.90 -12.01 45.64
CA LEU A 12 20.65 -11.42 46.14
C LEU A 12 20.94 -10.05 46.77
N VAL A 13 20.07 -9.07 46.53
CA VAL A 13 19.86 -7.98 47.51
C VAL A 13 18.36 -7.73 47.70
N VAL A 14 18.01 -7.70 48.96
CA VAL A 14 16.71 -7.77 49.62
C VAL A 14 16.04 -6.40 49.73
N MET A 15 14.69 -6.47 49.75
CA MET A 15 13.68 -5.43 50.12
C MET A 15 14.04 -4.51 51.30
N SER A 16 13.50 -3.32 51.27
CA SER A 16 12.84 -2.79 52.46
C SER A 16 11.65 -1.89 52.13
N MET A 17 10.53 -2.26 52.68
CA MET A 17 9.27 -1.50 52.78
C MET A 17 9.40 -0.43 53.90
N ALA A 18 8.76 0.70 53.69
CA ALA A 18 8.25 1.49 54.83
C ALA A 18 6.95 2.22 54.43
N THR A 19 5.94 1.87 55.14
CA THR A 19 4.57 2.41 55.25
C THR A 19 4.55 3.76 55.97
N GLY A 20 3.60 4.61 55.64
CA GLY A 20 3.24 5.77 56.47
C GLY A 20 2.07 6.57 55.91
N CYS A 21 0.94 6.42 56.58
CA CYS A 21 -0.36 7.06 56.34
C CYS A 21 -0.52 8.46 56.87
N LYS A 22 -1.51 9.18 56.31
CA LYS A 22 -2.53 10.05 56.95
C LYS A 22 -2.42 11.58 56.88
N ASP A 23 -3.35 12.12 56.19
CA ASP A 23 -4.54 12.90 56.54
C ASP A 23 -4.47 14.47 56.59
N LYS A 24 -5.46 15.01 55.86
CA LYS A 24 -6.39 16.11 56.12
C LYS A 24 -6.05 17.57 55.83
N ASN A 25 -6.88 18.10 54.90
CA ASN A 25 -7.70 19.33 54.95
C ASN A 25 -7.06 20.64 55.37
N THR A 26 -7.15 21.69 54.56
CA THR A 26 -8.20 22.74 54.60
C THR A 26 -7.79 23.98 53.76
N THR A 27 -8.74 24.40 52.92
CA THR A 27 -9.26 25.76 52.62
C THR A 27 -8.35 27.01 52.48
N THR A 28 -8.61 27.68 51.32
CA THR A 28 -8.80 29.12 51.10
C THR A 28 -7.62 30.08 51.22
N THR A 29 -7.33 30.84 50.23
CA THR A 29 -7.78 32.20 49.90
C THR A 29 -6.87 32.83 48.83
N ASP A 30 -7.51 33.61 47.96
CA ASP A 30 -6.95 34.54 46.99
C ASP A 30 -5.84 35.45 47.55
N VAL A 31 -4.83 35.74 46.72
CA VAL A 31 -4.30 37.11 46.54
C VAL A 31 -3.67 37.26 45.16
N ARG A 32 -4.18 38.21 44.39
CA ARG A 32 -3.55 38.85 43.24
C ARG A 32 -2.23 39.50 43.61
N THR A 33 -1.21 39.34 42.74
CA THR A 33 -0.34 40.48 42.38
C THR A 33 0.39 40.26 41.07
N SER A 34 0.27 41.22 40.26
CA SER A 34 0.79 41.68 38.99
C SER A 34 2.28 41.44 38.67
N ALA A 35 2.48 41.11 37.40
CA ALA A 35 3.44 41.61 36.42
C ALA A 35 4.95 41.52 36.68
N THR A 36 5.64 40.84 35.78
CA THR A 36 6.74 41.50 35.03
C THR A 36 7.05 40.71 33.75
N THR A 37 6.98 41.40 32.64
CA THR A 37 7.38 41.06 31.29
C THR A 37 8.85 40.64 31.21
N ALA A 38 9.12 39.47 30.68
CA ALA A 38 10.40 39.15 30.03
C ALA A 38 10.12 38.76 28.59
N ALA A 39 10.63 39.56 27.67
CA ALA A 39 10.55 39.34 26.24
C ALA A 39 11.50 38.18 25.86
N GLU A 40 10.95 37.06 25.47
CA GLU A 40 11.68 36.06 24.69
C GLU A 40 11.59 36.44 23.22
N THR A 41 12.74 36.72 22.65
CA THR A 41 12.95 36.85 21.20
C THR A 41 12.65 35.52 20.54
N LYS A 42 11.54 35.47 19.81
CA LYS A 42 11.29 34.44 18.82
C LYS A 42 12.33 34.61 17.71
N GLN A 43 13.09 33.56 17.49
CA GLN A 43 13.90 33.35 16.32
C GLN A 43 12.93 33.04 15.21
N ASP A 44 12.86 33.88 14.19
CA ASP A 44 12.07 33.66 12.99
C ASP A 44 12.66 32.47 12.23
N ASP A 45 11.87 31.42 12.14
CA ASP A 45 12.06 30.32 11.20
C ASP A 45 11.56 30.84 9.83
N PRO A 46 12.34 30.72 8.75
CA PRO A 46 11.88 31.13 7.43
C PRO A 46 10.98 30.03 6.86
N SER A 47 9.72 30.02 7.27
CA SER A 47 8.67 29.34 6.53
C SER A 47 8.57 30.01 5.17
N GLY A 48 8.77 29.21 4.10
CA GLY A 48 8.50 29.63 2.74
C GLY A 48 7.06 30.14 2.59
N PRO A 49 6.74 30.84 1.51
CA PRO A 49 5.40 31.41 1.34
C PRO A 49 4.37 30.26 1.31
N SER A 50 3.53 30.22 2.33
CA SER A 50 2.32 29.40 2.32
C SER A 50 1.42 29.91 1.19
N ASP A 51 1.03 29.04 0.30
CA ASP A 51 0.02 29.35 -0.72
C ASP A 51 -1.29 29.68 -0.02
N PRO A 52 -1.85 30.89 -0.17
CA PRO A 52 -3.01 31.32 0.62
C PRO A 52 -4.33 30.72 0.19
N ASP A 53 -4.37 29.94 -0.89
CA ASP A 53 -5.62 29.46 -1.49
C ASP A 53 -5.83 27.93 -1.35
N ILE A 54 -4.91 27.19 -0.72
CA ILE A 54 -5.14 25.78 -0.38
C ILE A 54 -5.66 25.71 1.05
N PRO A 55 -6.88 25.18 1.29
CA PRO A 55 -7.39 25.02 2.64
C PRO A 55 -6.45 24.11 3.45
N ASP A 56 -6.15 24.54 4.69
CA ASP A 56 -5.37 23.73 5.63
C ASP A 56 -6.02 22.35 5.77
N ARG A 57 -5.36 21.35 5.20
CA ARG A 57 -5.73 19.95 5.39
C ARG A 57 -5.54 19.58 6.86
N PRO A 58 -6.44 18.81 7.49
CA PRO A 58 -6.17 18.26 8.81
C PRO A 58 -4.86 17.48 8.78
N SER A 59 -3.87 17.95 9.51
CA SER A 59 -2.49 17.44 9.50
C SER A 59 -2.30 16.11 10.23
N ASP A 60 -3.38 15.42 10.61
CA ASP A 60 -3.31 14.15 11.35
C ASP A 60 -4.15 13.07 10.65
N PRO A 61 -3.50 12.09 9.98
CA PRO A 61 -4.17 10.93 9.42
C PRO A 61 -4.89 10.05 10.45
N GLN A 62 -4.54 10.17 11.74
CA GLN A 62 -5.07 9.32 12.82
C GLN A 62 -6.50 9.66 13.28
N GLN A 63 -7.19 10.61 12.67
CA GLN A 63 -8.58 10.95 13.01
C GLN A 63 -9.62 10.50 11.96
N ARG A 64 -9.22 9.63 11.03
CA ARG A 64 -10.15 9.12 10.02
C ARG A 64 -10.95 7.96 10.61
N THR A 65 -12.19 8.25 10.94
CA THR A 65 -13.15 7.19 11.26
C THR A 65 -13.52 6.46 9.98
N THR A 66 -13.34 5.14 9.94
CA THR A 66 -13.89 4.29 8.89
C THR A 66 -15.36 4.63 8.69
N ASN A 67 -15.75 5.01 7.49
CA ASN A 67 -17.10 5.49 7.21
C ASN A 67 -18.15 4.37 7.24
N GLY A 68 -17.77 3.14 7.56
CA GLY A 68 -18.64 1.97 7.57
C GLY A 68 -19.23 1.65 6.19
N ILE A 69 -18.59 2.12 5.13
CA ILE A 69 -18.94 1.83 3.74
C ILE A 69 -18.72 0.35 3.50
N LYS A 70 -19.68 -0.31 2.84
CA LYS A 70 -19.58 -1.71 2.47
C LYS A 70 -19.67 -1.81 0.96
N MET A 71 -18.78 -2.60 0.41
CA MET A 71 -18.80 -3.02 -0.99
C MET A 71 -18.86 -4.53 -1.08
N SER A 72 -19.36 -5.01 -2.18
CA SER A 72 -19.41 -6.42 -2.56
C SER A 72 -18.95 -6.57 -4.01
N GLU A 73 -18.71 -7.80 -4.44
CA GLU A 73 -18.34 -8.10 -5.83
C GLU A 73 -19.31 -7.46 -6.86
N THR A 74 -20.61 -7.37 -6.53
CA THR A 74 -21.62 -6.78 -7.42
C THR A 74 -21.53 -5.28 -7.55
N ASP A 75 -20.82 -4.60 -6.68
CA ASP A 75 -20.61 -3.15 -6.72
C ASP A 75 -19.41 -2.76 -7.58
N ILE A 76 -18.62 -3.76 -8.03
CA ILE A 76 -17.43 -3.55 -8.84
C ILE A 76 -17.76 -3.64 -10.32
N PRO A 77 -17.50 -2.59 -11.12
CA PRO A 77 -17.61 -2.67 -12.58
C PRO A 77 -16.68 -3.75 -13.17
N SER A 78 -17.18 -4.53 -14.11
CA SER A 78 -16.37 -5.60 -14.74
C SER A 78 -15.07 -5.08 -15.36
N GLY A 79 -15.09 -3.86 -15.92
CA GLY A 79 -13.90 -3.22 -16.49
C GLY A 79 -12.76 -3.03 -15.49
N TYR A 80 -13.05 -2.93 -14.19
CA TYR A 80 -12.02 -2.81 -13.17
C TYR A 80 -11.19 -4.10 -13.02
N TYR A 81 -11.82 -5.28 -13.07
CA TYR A 81 -11.10 -6.56 -13.01
C TYR A 81 -10.16 -6.72 -14.22
N ASP A 82 -10.62 -6.34 -15.41
CA ASP A 82 -9.81 -6.35 -16.62
C ASP A 82 -8.62 -5.37 -16.52
N PHE A 83 -8.85 -4.18 -15.99
CA PHE A 83 -7.80 -3.19 -15.72
C PHE A 83 -6.75 -3.75 -14.76
N ALA A 84 -7.18 -4.31 -13.61
CA ALA A 84 -6.26 -4.84 -12.60
C ALA A 84 -5.41 -5.98 -13.15
N ALA A 85 -6.01 -6.90 -13.93
CA ALA A 85 -5.32 -8.01 -14.57
C ALA A 85 -4.33 -7.50 -15.64
N GLN A 86 -4.71 -6.57 -16.51
CA GLN A 86 -3.83 -6.02 -17.53
C GLN A 86 -2.63 -5.26 -16.94
N LEU A 87 -2.85 -4.46 -15.90
CA LEU A 87 -1.75 -3.78 -15.20
C LEU A 87 -0.79 -4.79 -14.58
N THR A 88 -1.33 -5.82 -13.92
CA THR A 88 -0.54 -6.91 -13.32
C THR A 88 0.28 -7.64 -14.38
N SER A 89 -0.36 -8.08 -15.45
CA SER A 89 0.27 -8.79 -16.57
C SER A 89 1.40 -7.96 -17.19
N TYR A 90 1.17 -6.66 -17.43
CA TYR A 90 2.20 -5.79 -17.98
C TYR A 90 3.41 -5.67 -17.05
N CYS A 91 3.20 -5.39 -15.76
CA CYS A 91 4.29 -5.23 -14.80
C CYS A 91 5.05 -6.55 -14.61
N ALA A 92 4.34 -7.67 -14.55
CA ALA A 92 4.93 -9.00 -14.40
C ALA A 92 5.78 -9.38 -15.64
N ALA A 93 5.26 -9.18 -16.84
CA ALA A 93 6.00 -9.44 -18.07
C ALA A 93 7.27 -8.60 -18.22
N ASN A 94 7.34 -7.43 -17.57
CA ASN A 94 8.50 -6.53 -17.59
C ASN A 94 9.35 -6.58 -16.31
N GLY A 95 8.96 -7.39 -15.30
CA GLY A 95 9.68 -7.53 -14.03
C GLY A 95 10.94 -8.41 -14.09
N GLY A 96 11.12 -9.17 -15.16
CA GLY A 96 12.24 -10.13 -15.30
C GLY A 96 12.21 -11.19 -14.20
N ASP A 97 13.35 -11.43 -13.55
CA ASP A 97 13.50 -12.41 -12.46
C ASP A 97 13.36 -11.78 -11.07
N ASP A 98 13.14 -10.46 -10.98
CA ASP A 98 13.02 -9.75 -9.72
C ASP A 98 11.65 -10.01 -9.06
N ASN A 99 11.59 -9.86 -7.74
CA ASN A 99 10.33 -9.80 -7.03
C ASN A 99 9.58 -8.54 -7.43
N ILE A 100 8.30 -8.66 -7.77
CA ILE A 100 7.47 -7.50 -8.07
C ILE A 100 6.34 -7.36 -7.04
N MET A 101 5.87 -6.14 -6.87
CA MET A 101 4.62 -5.86 -6.18
C MET A 101 4.01 -4.58 -6.73
N ILE A 102 2.77 -4.65 -7.15
CA ILE A 102 2.00 -3.50 -7.61
C ILE A 102 0.69 -3.40 -6.82
N SER A 103 0.11 -2.22 -6.85
CA SER A 103 -1.24 -2.00 -6.35
C SER A 103 -2.14 -1.49 -7.47
N PRO A 104 -2.99 -2.34 -8.04
CA PRO A 104 -4.00 -1.90 -9.00
C PRO A 104 -4.97 -0.88 -8.39
N ALA A 105 -5.34 -1.07 -7.13
CA ALA A 105 -6.22 -0.16 -6.40
C ALA A 105 -5.68 1.28 -6.35
N SER A 106 -4.43 1.42 -5.94
CA SER A 106 -3.77 2.72 -5.83
C SER A 106 -3.51 3.35 -7.21
N ALA A 107 -3.10 2.55 -8.21
CA ALA A 107 -2.90 3.02 -9.59
C ALA A 107 -4.21 3.50 -10.24
N PHE A 108 -5.32 2.80 -9.97
CA PHE A 108 -6.66 3.23 -10.38
C PHE A 108 -7.01 4.60 -9.82
N LEU A 109 -6.88 4.80 -8.49
CA LEU A 109 -7.18 6.07 -7.85
C LEU A 109 -6.31 7.21 -8.37
N ALA A 110 -5.00 6.95 -8.55
CA ALA A 110 -4.08 7.94 -9.10
C ALA A 110 -4.51 8.40 -10.50
N MET A 111 -4.87 7.47 -11.38
CA MET A 111 -5.30 7.82 -12.74
C MET A 111 -6.73 8.40 -12.75
N SER A 112 -7.58 8.07 -11.78
CA SER A 112 -8.89 8.71 -11.61
C SER A 112 -8.76 10.21 -11.30
N MET A 113 -7.72 10.64 -10.60
CA MET A 113 -7.45 12.08 -10.42
C MET A 113 -7.17 12.78 -11.75
N VAL A 114 -6.49 12.10 -12.67
CA VAL A 114 -6.22 12.63 -14.02
C VAL A 114 -7.49 12.67 -14.87
N GLU A 115 -8.34 11.67 -14.73
CA GLU A 115 -9.67 11.68 -15.37
C GLU A 115 -10.46 12.92 -14.95
N GLN A 116 -10.51 13.21 -13.65
CA GLN A 116 -11.19 14.39 -13.12
C GLN A 116 -10.57 15.72 -13.58
N ALA A 117 -9.31 15.73 -14.00
CA ALA A 117 -8.61 16.89 -14.55
C ALA A 117 -8.99 17.21 -16.01
N THR A 118 -9.52 16.21 -16.74
CA THR A 118 -9.57 16.22 -18.19
C THR A 118 -10.98 16.18 -18.75
N GLU A 119 -11.11 16.55 -20.02
CA GLU A 119 -12.30 16.42 -20.84
C GLU A 119 -11.95 15.76 -22.17
N GLY A 120 -12.95 15.57 -23.02
CA GLY A 120 -12.76 15.15 -24.42
C GLY A 120 -12.16 13.77 -24.59
N GLN A 121 -11.20 13.67 -25.51
CA GLN A 121 -10.61 12.36 -25.87
C GLN A 121 -9.64 11.85 -24.80
N THR A 122 -8.92 12.74 -24.11
CA THR A 122 -8.04 12.40 -23.00
C THR A 122 -8.82 11.68 -21.87
N ASN A 123 -9.94 12.26 -21.48
CA ASN A 123 -10.84 11.68 -20.48
C ASN A 123 -11.38 10.32 -20.94
N GLN A 124 -11.81 10.21 -22.21
CA GLN A 124 -12.35 8.97 -22.76
C GLN A 124 -11.32 7.82 -22.81
N GLU A 125 -10.06 8.09 -23.14
CA GLU A 125 -8.99 7.07 -23.07
C GLU A 125 -8.86 6.51 -21.66
N ILE A 126 -8.91 7.38 -20.64
CA ILE A 126 -8.79 6.97 -19.23
C ILE A 126 -9.98 6.10 -18.83
N ILE A 127 -11.22 6.55 -19.07
CA ILE A 127 -12.42 5.78 -18.70
C ILE A 127 -12.43 4.42 -19.40
N ASN A 128 -12.14 4.39 -20.71
CA ASN A 128 -12.14 3.14 -21.47
C ASN A 128 -11.07 2.16 -21.00
N THR A 129 -9.95 2.66 -20.48
CA THR A 129 -8.86 1.80 -19.98
C THR A 129 -9.16 1.29 -18.57
N LEU A 130 -9.65 2.15 -17.69
CA LEU A 130 -9.84 1.80 -16.29
C LEU A 130 -11.18 1.09 -16.02
N LEU A 131 -12.25 1.53 -16.68
CA LEU A 131 -13.62 1.01 -16.50
C LEU A 131 -14.33 0.87 -17.86
N ASN A 132 -13.81 0.03 -18.73
CA ASN A 132 -14.34 -0.17 -20.08
C ASN A 132 -15.88 -0.35 -20.06
N GLY A 133 -16.56 0.51 -20.83
CA GLY A 133 -18.03 0.49 -20.97
C GLY A 133 -18.77 1.38 -19.97
N SER A 134 -18.09 2.04 -19.04
CA SER A 134 -18.69 3.00 -18.12
C SER A 134 -18.88 4.38 -18.78
N THR A 135 -19.90 5.09 -18.34
CA THR A 135 -20.08 6.53 -18.61
C THR A 135 -19.25 7.35 -17.64
N ASP A 136 -19.06 8.65 -17.92
CA ASP A 136 -18.37 9.60 -17.03
C ASP A 136 -19.02 9.62 -15.62
N GLU A 137 -20.36 9.54 -15.56
CA GLU A 137 -21.11 9.56 -14.28
C GLU A 137 -20.87 8.27 -13.49
N GLU A 138 -20.94 7.10 -14.13
CA GLU A 138 -20.66 5.80 -13.48
C GLU A 138 -19.20 5.69 -13.03
N PHE A 139 -18.27 6.21 -13.82
CA PHE A 139 -16.85 6.27 -13.45
C PHE A 139 -16.63 7.11 -12.19
N LEU A 140 -17.20 8.33 -12.18
CA LEU A 140 -17.08 9.26 -11.04
C LEU A 140 -17.72 8.65 -9.78
N GLU A 141 -18.91 8.05 -9.89
CA GLU A 141 -19.59 7.42 -8.76
C GLU A 141 -18.77 6.28 -8.17
N PHE A 142 -18.28 5.38 -9.02
CA PHE A 142 -17.46 4.26 -8.58
C PHE A 142 -16.12 4.71 -7.97
N SER A 143 -15.39 5.61 -8.62
CA SER A 143 -14.06 6.04 -8.15
C SER A 143 -14.11 6.74 -6.81
N LYS A 144 -15.14 7.57 -6.56
CA LYS A 144 -15.38 8.19 -5.24
C LYS A 144 -15.75 7.17 -4.17
N LEU A 145 -16.67 6.25 -4.50
CA LEU A 145 -17.07 5.20 -3.58
C LEU A 145 -15.89 4.32 -3.21
N TYR A 146 -15.07 3.93 -4.20
CA TYR A 146 -13.90 3.08 -4.01
C TYR A 146 -12.80 3.78 -3.21
N SER A 147 -12.54 5.05 -3.48
CA SER A 147 -11.62 5.87 -2.68
C SER A 147 -12.01 5.89 -1.20
N ALA A 148 -13.28 6.22 -0.92
CA ALA A 148 -13.80 6.24 0.45
C ALA A 148 -13.81 4.85 1.10
N TYR A 149 -14.05 3.78 0.33
CA TYR A 149 -14.04 2.40 0.81
C TYR A 149 -12.65 1.92 1.23
N LEU A 150 -11.59 2.41 0.56
CA LEU A 150 -10.20 2.06 0.84
C LEU A 150 -9.58 2.88 1.97
N GLU A 151 -10.30 3.83 2.58
CA GLU A 151 -9.83 4.55 3.78
C GLU A 151 -9.90 3.64 5.01
N GLU A 152 -8.84 2.87 5.23
CA GLU A 152 -8.67 1.95 6.36
C GLU A 152 -7.32 2.16 7.03
N ASP A 153 -7.24 1.87 8.32
CA ASP A 153 -6.02 2.10 9.11
C ASP A 153 -4.84 1.23 8.62
N GLU A 154 -5.12 0.07 8.03
CA GLU A 154 -4.13 -0.84 7.45
C GLU A 154 -3.57 -0.37 6.11
N LEU A 155 -4.25 0.57 5.41
CA LEU A 155 -3.84 1.06 4.10
C LEU A 155 -3.37 2.52 4.18
N GLN A 156 -2.09 2.74 3.91
CA GLN A 156 -1.54 4.08 3.73
C GLN A 156 -1.43 4.37 2.23
N ILE A 157 -2.46 5.02 1.68
CA ILE A 157 -2.48 5.44 0.27
C ILE A 157 -2.12 6.91 0.19
N ALA A 158 -1.05 7.24 -0.52
CA ALA A 158 -0.58 8.60 -0.74
C ALA A 158 -0.60 8.92 -2.24
N ASN A 159 -1.64 9.61 -2.67
CA ASN A 159 -1.83 10.07 -4.05
C ASN A 159 -1.65 11.59 -4.13
N SER A 160 -0.84 12.06 -5.07
CA SER A 160 -0.66 13.49 -5.30
C SER A 160 -0.30 13.82 -6.74
N PHE A 161 -0.63 15.03 -7.14
CA PHE A 161 -0.31 15.56 -8.45
C PHE A 161 0.50 16.85 -8.31
N TRP A 162 1.70 16.85 -8.89
CA TRP A 162 2.67 17.94 -8.79
C TRP A 162 2.88 18.61 -10.13
N MET A 163 2.78 19.93 -10.15
CA MET A 163 2.97 20.74 -11.35
C MET A 163 4.15 21.70 -11.18
N CYS A 164 4.80 22.02 -12.28
CA CYS A 164 5.85 23.02 -12.27
C CYS A 164 5.28 24.42 -11.95
N GLU A 165 5.77 25.05 -10.88
CA GLU A 165 5.36 26.41 -10.43
C GLU A 165 5.50 27.46 -11.52
N ASP A 166 6.59 27.41 -12.29
CA ASP A 166 6.86 28.35 -13.39
C ASP A 166 5.79 28.30 -14.48
N TYR A 167 5.10 27.17 -14.63
CA TYR A 167 4.01 26.99 -15.58
C TYR A 167 2.65 27.35 -15.01
N THR A 168 2.31 26.83 -13.82
CA THR A 168 0.95 26.94 -13.28
C THR A 168 0.62 28.33 -12.76
N GLY A 169 1.57 28.98 -12.08
CA GLY A 169 1.35 30.31 -11.50
C GLY A 169 0.08 30.41 -10.66
N ASN A 170 -0.26 29.37 -9.88
CA ASN A 170 -1.46 29.28 -9.04
C ASN A 170 -2.80 29.38 -9.81
N ARG A 171 -2.89 28.74 -10.98
CA ARG A 171 -4.09 28.73 -11.81
C ARG A 171 -4.96 27.48 -11.66
N PHE A 172 -4.77 26.71 -10.62
CA PHE A 172 -5.66 25.57 -10.37
C PHE A 172 -7.10 26.03 -10.12
N LEU A 173 -8.05 25.30 -10.67
CA LEU A 173 -9.47 25.56 -10.45
C LEU A 173 -9.87 25.04 -9.06
N PRO A 174 -10.55 25.84 -8.23
CA PRO A 174 -10.96 25.43 -6.89
C PRO A 174 -11.79 24.16 -6.88
N ASP A 175 -12.70 23.99 -7.83
CA ASP A 175 -13.55 22.80 -7.92
C ASP A 175 -12.73 21.52 -8.10
N TYR A 176 -11.59 21.58 -8.81
CA TYR A 176 -10.69 20.42 -8.97
C TYR A 176 -9.92 20.12 -7.68
N ILE A 177 -9.42 21.15 -7.01
CA ILE A 177 -8.79 21.00 -5.69
C ILE A 177 -9.75 20.35 -4.70
N ASP A 178 -11.00 20.84 -4.66
CA ASP A 178 -12.04 20.32 -3.78
C ASP A 178 -12.35 18.84 -4.05
N VAL A 179 -12.42 18.43 -5.33
CA VAL A 179 -12.62 17.03 -5.71
C VAL A 179 -11.45 16.16 -5.25
N LEU A 180 -10.20 16.56 -5.50
CA LEU A 180 -9.05 15.78 -5.09
C LEU A 180 -8.99 15.62 -3.56
N THR A 181 -9.19 16.71 -2.84
CA THR A 181 -9.09 16.71 -1.37
C THR A 181 -10.22 15.92 -0.71
N ASN A 182 -11.47 16.12 -1.18
CA ASN A 182 -12.63 15.57 -0.48
C ASN A 182 -13.04 14.18 -0.96
N ASP A 183 -12.83 13.87 -2.25
CA ASP A 183 -13.31 12.63 -2.84
C ASP A 183 -12.20 11.58 -3.01
N TYR A 184 -10.94 12.02 -3.19
CA TYR A 184 -9.80 11.12 -3.41
C TYR A 184 -8.76 11.14 -2.30
N ASN A 185 -8.96 11.99 -1.28
CA ASN A 185 -7.98 12.17 -0.21
C ASN A 185 -6.55 12.37 -0.73
N ALA A 186 -6.44 13.16 -1.80
CA ALA A 186 -5.23 13.39 -2.55
C ALA A 186 -4.82 14.87 -2.53
N ASP A 187 -3.54 15.13 -2.72
CA ASP A 187 -3.00 16.48 -2.77
C ASP A 187 -2.66 16.89 -4.20
N ILE A 188 -2.84 18.19 -4.47
CA ILE A 188 -2.33 18.82 -5.68
C ILE A 188 -1.50 20.03 -5.28
N SER A 189 -0.32 20.20 -5.89
CA SER A 189 0.56 21.30 -5.56
C SER A 189 1.41 21.78 -6.74
N SER A 190 1.84 23.03 -6.66
CA SER A 190 2.83 23.60 -7.56
C SER A 190 4.15 23.75 -6.83
N ILE A 191 5.21 23.21 -7.42
CA ILE A 191 6.57 23.27 -6.87
C ILE A 191 7.57 23.64 -7.97
N LYS A 192 8.76 24.04 -7.58
CA LYS A 192 9.89 24.12 -8.51
C LYS A 192 10.38 22.73 -8.87
N PHE A 193 10.62 22.51 -10.14
CA PHE A 193 11.20 21.26 -10.60
C PHE A 193 12.73 21.35 -10.52
N ASP A 194 13.23 21.21 -9.30
CA ASP A 194 14.64 21.21 -8.93
C ASP A 194 14.87 20.22 -7.77
N THR A 195 16.09 20.18 -7.24
CA THR A 195 16.46 19.27 -6.13
C THR A 195 15.66 19.54 -4.84
N GLU A 196 15.25 20.79 -4.57
CA GLU A 196 14.41 21.11 -3.41
C GLU A 196 12.99 20.59 -3.62
N GLY A 197 12.46 20.69 -4.84
CA GLY A 197 11.18 20.09 -5.22
C GLY A 197 11.19 18.57 -5.14
N GLU A 198 12.26 17.91 -5.60
CA GLU A 198 12.46 16.45 -5.45
C GLU A 198 12.39 16.03 -3.96
N GLN A 199 13.07 16.78 -3.09
CA GLN A 199 13.03 16.52 -1.66
C GLN A 199 11.64 16.77 -1.07
N THR A 200 10.96 17.83 -1.49
CA THR A 200 9.59 18.15 -1.04
C THR A 200 8.61 17.02 -1.34
N VAL A 201 8.69 16.44 -2.53
CA VAL A 201 7.84 15.29 -2.91
C VAL A 201 8.18 14.06 -2.08
N ASN A 202 9.46 13.76 -1.88
CA ASN A 202 9.89 12.61 -1.08
C ASN A 202 9.51 12.75 0.40
N ASP A 203 9.67 13.94 0.98
CA ASP A 203 9.25 14.21 2.37
C ASP A 203 7.73 14.04 2.50
N TRP A 204 6.97 14.54 1.53
CA TRP A 204 5.51 14.36 1.51
C TRP A 204 5.12 12.87 1.43
N VAL A 205 5.78 12.07 0.57
CA VAL A 205 5.54 10.62 0.47
C VAL A 205 5.88 9.92 1.79
N SER A 206 7.03 10.26 2.39
CA SER A 206 7.44 9.70 3.67
C SER A 206 6.42 9.97 4.77
N ASP A 207 5.95 11.21 4.87
CA ASP A 207 4.95 11.59 5.88
C ASP A 207 3.64 10.83 5.70
N HIS A 208 3.17 10.64 4.47
CA HIS A 208 1.91 9.97 4.16
C HIS A 208 1.99 8.43 4.16
N THR A 209 3.19 7.87 4.15
CA THR A 209 3.43 6.43 4.29
C THR A 209 4.07 6.06 5.63
N HIS A 210 4.02 6.95 6.62
CA HIS A 210 4.60 6.75 7.95
C HIS A 210 6.08 6.33 7.93
N GLY A 211 6.86 6.91 7.00
CA GLY A 211 8.27 6.61 6.84
C GLY A 211 8.59 5.30 6.10
N LYS A 212 7.59 4.59 5.58
CA LYS A 212 7.79 3.32 4.88
C LYS A 212 8.37 3.51 3.48
N ILE A 213 8.02 4.62 2.82
CA ILE A 213 8.52 4.97 1.49
C ILE A 213 9.17 6.35 1.57
N ASN A 214 10.47 6.45 1.28
CA ASN A 214 11.25 7.67 1.53
C ASN A 214 11.91 8.27 0.28
N ASP A 215 11.94 7.56 -0.85
CA ASP A 215 12.74 7.91 -2.03
C ASP A 215 12.05 7.51 -3.34
N LEU A 216 10.82 7.99 -3.54
CA LEU A 216 10.05 7.73 -4.75
C LEU A 216 10.62 8.50 -5.96
N ILE A 217 10.99 9.76 -5.75
CA ILE A 217 11.56 10.63 -6.77
C ILE A 217 13.09 10.60 -6.66
N ALA A 218 13.75 10.11 -7.69
CA ALA A 218 15.21 10.05 -7.74
C ALA A 218 15.82 11.42 -8.08
N PRO A 219 17.08 11.68 -7.68
CA PRO A 219 17.78 12.89 -8.07
C PRO A 219 17.82 13.07 -9.60
N GLY A 220 17.37 14.21 -10.10
CA GLY A 220 17.25 14.52 -11.53
C GLY A 220 15.86 14.28 -12.12
N ASP A 221 15.00 13.56 -11.42
CA ASP A 221 13.68 13.19 -11.94
C ASP A 221 12.79 14.41 -12.26
N LEU A 222 12.87 15.49 -11.47
CA LEU A 222 12.12 16.71 -11.71
C LEU A 222 12.94 17.72 -12.50
N SER A 223 14.22 17.90 -12.16
CA SER A 223 15.07 18.92 -12.77
C SER A 223 15.35 18.70 -14.26
N ASP A 224 15.17 17.48 -14.75
CA ASP A 224 15.32 17.13 -16.16
C ASP A 224 14.01 17.31 -16.97
N LEU A 225 12.91 17.73 -16.31
CA LEU A 225 11.62 17.91 -16.96
C LEU A 225 11.46 19.33 -17.54
N ASP A 226 10.77 19.40 -18.68
CA ASP A 226 10.35 20.67 -19.28
C ASP A 226 9.20 21.30 -18.47
N GLN A 227 8.96 22.60 -18.67
CA GLN A 227 7.77 23.28 -18.15
C GLN A 227 6.48 22.77 -18.81
N GLY A 228 5.37 22.91 -18.12
CA GLY A 228 4.05 22.46 -18.62
C GLY A 228 3.81 20.97 -18.45
N VAL A 229 4.53 20.33 -17.52
CA VAL A 229 4.39 18.90 -17.22
C VAL A 229 3.85 18.67 -15.82
N GLY A 230 3.14 17.59 -15.65
CA GLY A 230 2.68 17.06 -14.38
C GLY A 230 3.45 15.80 -13.98
N VAL A 231 3.56 15.60 -12.69
CA VAL A 231 4.13 14.40 -12.08
C VAL A 231 3.06 13.79 -11.17
N LEU A 232 2.62 12.60 -11.53
CA LEU A 232 1.68 11.81 -10.74
C LEU A 232 2.47 10.93 -9.78
N VAL A 233 2.22 11.09 -8.50
CA VAL A 233 2.84 10.34 -7.42
C VAL A 233 1.82 9.42 -6.80
N ASN A 234 2.18 8.16 -6.71
CA ASN A 234 1.36 7.10 -6.14
C ASN A 234 2.23 6.24 -5.23
N ALA A 235 2.00 6.33 -3.94
CA ALA A 235 2.70 5.53 -2.94
C ALA A 235 1.67 4.81 -2.08
N ILE A 236 1.91 3.53 -1.81
CA ILE A 236 0.99 2.74 -1.01
C ILE A 236 1.77 1.73 -0.17
N ALA A 237 1.38 1.62 1.10
CA ALA A 237 1.90 0.63 2.02
C ALA A 237 0.74 -0.06 2.75
N PHE A 238 0.97 -1.30 3.17
CA PHE A 238 0.03 -2.09 3.95
C PHE A 238 0.63 -2.45 5.31
N ASP A 239 -0.20 -2.41 6.36
CA ASP A 239 0.20 -2.72 7.74
C ASP A 239 -0.93 -3.47 8.42
N GLY A 240 -0.95 -4.79 8.28
CA GLY A 240 -1.99 -5.66 8.83
C GLY A 240 -1.38 -6.76 9.70
N SER A 241 -1.92 -6.95 10.92
CA SER A 241 -1.60 -8.10 11.76
C SER A 241 -2.38 -9.33 11.28
N TRP A 242 -1.77 -10.53 11.35
CA TRP A 242 -2.53 -11.76 11.13
C TRP A 242 -3.62 -11.93 12.18
N ASP A 243 -4.78 -12.42 11.79
CA ASP A 243 -5.81 -12.84 12.78
C ASP A 243 -5.26 -13.92 13.71
N VAL A 244 -4.49 -14.86 13.16
CA VAL A 244 -3.73 -15.85 13.90
C VAL A 244 -2.27 -15.79 13.49
N ALA A 245 -1.39 -15.30 14.36
CA ALA A 245 0.04 -15.18 14.11
C ALA A 245 0.71 -16.55 13.93
N TYR A 246 1.82 -16.58 13.17
CA TYR A 246 2.63 -17.80 13.05
C TYR A 246 3.43 -18.07 14.34
N GLU A 247 3.30 -19.28 14.87
CA GLU A 247 4.06 -19.73 16.06
C GLU A 247 5.38 -20.43 15.67
N ASN A 248 5.44 -21.00 14.46
CA ASN A 248 6.55 -21.81 14.01
C ASN A 248 7.30 -21.12 12.88
N VAL A 249 8.56 -20.74 13.15
CA VAL A 249 9.49 -20.21 12.16
C VAL A 249 10.74 -21.09 12.17
N ILE A 250 11.05 -21.72 11.05
CA ILE A 250 12.17 -22.69 10.96
C ILE A 250 12.92 -22.41 9.65
N ASP A 251 14.26 -22.33 9.74
CA ASP A 251 15.08 -22.18 8.54
C ASP A 251 14.94 -23.43 7.66
N GLN A 252 14.50 -23.21 6.43
CA GLN A 252 14.39 -24.24 5.40
C GLN A 252 14.88 -23.70 4.05
N THR A 253 15.17 -24.61 3.16
CA THR A 253 15.67 -24.29 1.82
C THR A 253 14.56 -23.68 0.97
N PHE A 254 14.84 -22.51 0.39
CA PHE A 254 14.11 -21.92 -0.73
C PHE A 254 14.94 -22.09 -2.00
N THR A 255 14.32 -22.47 -3.10
CA THR A 255 14.96 -22.58 -4.41
C THR A 255 14.46 -21.45 -5.31
N ASP A 256 15.35 -20.53 -5.68
CA ASP A 256 14.99 -19.42 -6.58
C ASP A 256 14.73 -19.90 -8.02
N PHE A 257 14.25 -19.00 -8.86
CA PHE A 257 13.96 -19.31 -10.29
C PHE A 257 15.20 -19.79 -11.07
N ASN A 258 16.40 -19.36 -10.69
CA ASN A 258 17.66 -19.77 -11.33
C ASN A 258 18.20 -21.12 -10.81
N GLY A 259 17.46 -21.75 -9.88
CA GLY A 259 17.85 -23.01 -9.25
C GLY A 259 18.89 -22.86 -8.14
N ASN A 260 19.18 -21.62 -7.70
CA ASN A 260 20.03 -21.43 -6.52
C ASN A 260 19.20 -21.68 -5.26
N THR A 261 19.88 -22.21 -4.25
CA THR A 261 19.24 -22.53 -2.96
C THR A 261 19.77 -21.66 -1.85
N SER A 262 18.87 -21.17 -0.99
CA SER A 262 19.18 -20.43 0.24
C SER A 262 18.37 -20.98 1.40
N ASP A 263 18.96 -21.02 2.60
CA ASP A 263 18.20 -21.33 3.80
C ASP A 263 17.60 -20.02 4.34
N VAL A 264 16.27 -19.97 4.40
CA VAL A 264 15.51 -18.80 4.82
C VAL A 264 14.53 -19.17 5.94
N PRO A 265 14.17 -18.21 6.81
CA PRO A 265 13.13 -18.45 7.82
C PRO A 265 11.79 -18.65 7.16
N MET A 266 11.24 -19.89 7.28
CA MET A 266 9.92 -20.26 6.79
C MET A 266 8.87 -20.14 7.89
N LEU A 267 7.78 -19.48 7.60
CA LEU A 267 6.54 -19.45 8.35
C LEU A 267 5.79 -20.77 8.10
N ILE A 268 5.50 -21.52 9.15
CA ILE A 268 4.87 -22.83 9.03
C ILE A 268 3.59 -22.84 9.85
N SER A 269 2.48 -23.22 9.22
CA SER A 269 1.17 -23.32 9.86
C SER A 269 0.28 -24.34 9.15
N THR A 270 -0.85 -24.65 9.75
CA THR A 270 -2.01 -25.22 9.06
C THR A 270 -3.05 -24.13 8.97
N GLU A 271 -3.46 -23.79 7.75
CA GLU A 271 -4.47 -22.78 7.46
C GLU A 271 -5.80 -23.45 7.11
N ASP A 272 -6.89 -22.68 7.17
CA ASP A 272 -8.25 -23.21 7.04
C ASP A 272 -8.86 -23.05 5.64
N ILE A 273 -8.17 -22.34 4.73
CA ILE A 273 -8.71 -22.01 3.41
C ILE A 273 -7.71 -22.41 2.32
N TYR A 274 -8.10 -23.42 1.55
CA TYR A 274 -7.38 -23.90 0.38
C TYR A 274 -7.99 -23.33 -0.89
N ILE A 275 -7.16 -23.06 -1.90
CA ILE A 275 -7.57 -22.66 -3.26
C ILE A 275 -6.86 -23.51 -4.30
N GLU A 276 -7.55 -23.78 -5.44
CA GLU A 276 -6.97 -24.43 -6.61
C GLU A 276 -7.68 -23.98 -7.89
N GLY A 277 -6.92 -23.80 -8.96
CA GLY A 277 -7.43 -23.40 -10.28
C GLY A 277 -6.38 -22.64 -11.07
N ALA A 278 -6.67 -22.34 -12.32
CA ALA A 278 -5.80 -21.53 -13.20
C ALA A 278 -4.32 -21.99 -13.22
N GLY A 279 -4.05 -23.28 -13.04
CA GLY A 279 -2.69 -23.84 -13.01
C GLY A 279 -1.91 -23.51 -11.73
N ALA A 280 -2.59 -23.26 -10.63
CA ALA A 280 -1.98 -23.03 -9.33
C ALA A 280 -2.77 -23.69 -8.18
N THR A 281 -2.07 -23.98 -7.11
CA THR A 281 -2.64 -24.28 -5.80
C THR A 281 -2.25 -23.18 -4.80
N GLY A 282 -3.03 -22.99 -3.73
CA GLY A 282 -2.71 -21.93 -2.80
C GLY A 282 -3.47 -22.03 -1.49
N PHE A 283 -3.28 -21.00 -0.67
CA PHE A 283 -4.00 -20.83 0.58
C PHE A 283 -4.36 -19.37 0.81
N VAL A 284 -5.34 -19.13 1.66
CA VAL A 284 -5.74 -17.80 2.10
C VAL A 284 -5.56 -17.70 3.60
N LYS A 285 -4.91 -16.63 4.06
CA LYS A 285 -4.73 -16.31 5.47
C LYS A 285 -5.29 -14.94 5.78
N GLU A 286 -6.22 -14.86 6.70
CA GLU A 286 -6.90 -13.61 7.05
C GLU A 286 -6.03 -12.71 7.94
N TYR A 287 -6.16 -11.40 7.74
CA TYR A 287 -5.69 -10.39 8.67
C TYR A 287 -6.74 -10.09 9.73
N GLU A 288 -6.32 -9.53 10.86
CA GLU A 288 -7.20 -9.11 11.96
C GLU A 288 -8.36 -8.26 11.43
N GLY A 289 -9.57 -8.56 11.91
CA GLY A 289 -10.79 -7.89 11.42
C GLY A 289 -11.39 -8.49 10.15
N GLY A 290 -10.68 -9.34 9.41
CA GLY A 290 -11.19 -10.12 8.28
C GLY A 290 -11.55 -9.32 7.03
N LYS A 291 -11.22 -8.00 6.96
CA LYS A 291 -11.42 -7.19 5.75
C LYS A 291 -10.42 -7.54 4.66
N PHE A 292 -9.20 -7.82 5.04
CA PHE A 292 -8.13 -8.20 4.13
C PHE A 292 -7.65 -9.62 4.40
N ALA A 293 -7.13 -10.25 3.37
CA ALA A 293 -6.49 -11.55 3.46
C ALA A 293 -5.27 -11.63 2.54
N PHE A 294 -4.26 -12.39 2.95
CA PHE A 294 -3.14 -12.79 2.09
C PHE A 294 -3.54 -14.05 1.33
N MET A 295 -3.43 -14.02 0.03
CA MET A 295 -3.64 -15.15 -0.86
C MET A 295 -2.31 -15.55 -1.48
N ALA A 296 -1.80 -16.73 -1.15
CA ALA A 296 -0.64 -17.32 -1.82
C ALA A 296 -1.12 -18.14 -3.02
N MET A 297 -0.41 -18.05 -4.14
CA MET A 297 -0.66 -18.77 -5.39
C MET A 297 0.64 -19.42 -5.83
N LEU A 298 0.74 -20.73 -5.69
CA LEU A 298 1.91 -21.52 -6.08
C LEU A 298 1.65 -22.17 -7.44
N PRO A 299 2.31 -21.75 -8.53
CA PRO A 299 2.11 -22.36 -9.85
C PRO A 299 2.35 -23.86 -9.82
N ASP A 300 1.50 -24.64 -10.48
CA ASP A 300 1.65 -26.12 -10.57
C ASP A 300 2.88 -26.50 -11.43
N ASP A 301 3.21 -25.68 -12.42
CA ASP A 301 4.42 -25.82 -13.21
C ASP A 301 5.63 -25.34 -12.41
N THR A 302 6.50 -26.27 -12.05
CA THR A 302 7.71 -25.99 -11.24
C THR A 302 8.81 -25.25 -12.00
N GLU A 303 8.72 -25.14 -13.31
CA GLU A 303 9.64 -24.38 -14.17
C GLU A 303 9.17 -22.93 -14.39
N MET A 304 7.94 -22.60 -13.95
CA MET A 304 7.35 -21.26 -14.07
C MET A 304 7.71 -20.41 -12.85
N ASN A 305 8.16 -19.17 -13.07
CA ASN A 305 8.34 -18.22 -11.98
C ASN A 305 7.04 -17.45 -11.68
N GLY A 306 7.03 -16.72 -10.55
CA GLY A 306 5.85 -15.96 -10.12
C GLY A 306 5.43 -14.86 -11.11
N ASN A 307 6.40 -14.24 -11.80
CA ASN A 307 6.12 -13.21 -12.79
C ASN A 307 5.51 -13.80 -14.08
N GLU A 308 6.03 -14.92 -14.55
CA GLU A 308 5.44 -15.62 -15.71
C GLU A 308 4.00 -16.04 -15.42
N PHE A 309 3.75 -16.56 -14.22
CA PHE A 309 2.39 -16.91 -13.80
C PHE A 309 1.46 -15.68 -13.79
N LEU A 310 1.89 -14.57 -13.18
CA LEU A 310 1.07 -13.34 -13.13
C LEU A 310 0.91 -12.67 -14.51
N ALA A 311 1.88 -12.80 -15.41
CA ALA A 311 1.79 -12.26 -16.76
C ALA A 311 0.71 -12.94 -17.60
N ASP A 312 0.49 -14.23 -17.38
CA ASP A 312 -0.50 -15.02 -18.09
C ASP A 312 -1.87 -15.06 -17.41
N LEU A 313 -1.96 -14.65 -16.12
CA LEU A 313 -3.18 -14.72 -15.31
C LEU A 313 -4.21 -13.69 -15.76
N THR A 314 -5.33 -14.15 -16.29
CA THR A 314 -6.46 -13.30 -16.68
C THR A 314 -7.33 -12.92 -15.48
N ALA A 315 -8.17 -11.88 -15.64
CA ALA A 315 -9.15 -11.50 -14.62
C ALA A 315 -10.12 -12.64 -14.25
N GLU A 316 -10.58 -13.41 -15.25
CA GLU A 316 -11.48 -14.54 -15.03
C GLU A 316 -10.78 -15.64 -14.22
N GLU A 317 -9.55 -16.00 -14.56
CA GLU A 317 -8.76 -17.01 -13.86
C GLU A 317 -8.39 -16.59 -12.42
N TYR A 318 -8.05 -15.30 -12.20
CA TYR A 318 -7.84 -14.77 -10.87
C TYR A 318 -9.11 -14.90 -9.99
N MET A 319 -10.27 -14.54 -10.54
CA MET A 319 -11.55 -14.67 -9.84
C MET A 319 -11.98 -16.11 -9.68
N GLU A 320 -11.62 -17.01 -10.61
CA GLU A 320 -11.81 -18.46 -10.44
C GLU A 320 -11.01 -18.97 -9.23
N LEU A 321 -9.73 -18.62 -9.12
CA LEU A 321 -8.91 -18.94 -7.96
C LEU A 321 -9.51 -18.41 -6.66
N TRP A 322 -9.90 -17.13 -6.62
CA TRP A 322 -10.54 -16.55 -5.45
C TRP A 322 -11.83 -17.28 -5.08
N ASN A 323 -12.66 -17.63 -6.05
CA ASN A 323 -13.94 -18.30 -5.85
C ASN A 323 -13.82 -19.80 -5.58
N SER A 324 -12.66 -20.43 -5.82
CA SER A 324 -12.39 -21.83 -5.52
C SER A 324 -12.18 -22.13 -4.03
N ARG A 325 -12.16 -21.09 -3.16
CA ARG A 325 -11.93 -21.23 -1.73
C ARG A 325 -12.73 -22.36 -1.11
N SER A 326 -12.00 -23.30 -0.51
CA SER A 326 -12.55 -24.45 0.19
C SER A 326 -12.08 -24.41 1.63
N TYR A 327 -13.02 -24.46 2.58
CA TYR A 327 -12.71 -24.49 4.00
C TYR A 327 -12.27 -25.89 4.38
N THR A 328 -10.98 -26.13 4.34
CA THR A 328 -10.33 -27.41 4.65
C THR A 328 -8.91 -27.15 5.13
N ASP A 329 -8.39 -28.03 5.98
CA ASP A 329 -7.04 -27.92 6.48
C ASP A 329 -6.02 -28.00 5.35
N VAL A 330 -5.09 -27.03 5.33
CA VAL A 330 -3.95 -26.97 4.41
C VAL A 330 -2.67 -26.74 5.18
N ASP A 331 -1.73 -27.66 5.09
CA ASP A 331 -0.39 -27.48 5.66
C ASP A 331 0.42 -26.53 4.79
N THR A 332 0.90 -25.44 5.34
CA THR A 332 1.54 -24.36 4.60
C THR A 332 2.98 -24.10 5.02
N LYS A 333 3.78 -23.68 4.07
CA LYS A 333 5.09 -23.06 4.29
C LYS A 333 5.24 -21.86 3.40
N MET A 334 5.74 -20.76 3.94
CA MET A 334 6.01 -19.54 3.19
C MET A 334 7.25 -18.85 3.77
N PRO A 335 8.18 -18.35 2.96
CA PRO A 335 9.32 -17.59 3.47
C PRO A 335 8.86 -16.30 4.15
N LYS A 336 9.59 -15.85 5.18
CA LYS A 336 9.57 -14.43 5.55
C LYS A 336 10.25 -13.66 4.43
N PHE A 337 9.63 -12.59 3.99
CA PHE A 337 10.22 -11.77 2.94
C PHE A 337 9.93 -10.28 3.14
N GLU A 338 10.79 -9.45 2.58
CA GLU A 338 10.61 -8.01 2.49
C GLU A 338 10.95 -7.61 1.05
N SER A 339 10.11 -6.81 0.43
CA SER A 339 10.29 -6.38 -0.96
C SER A 339 9.86 -4.93 -1.12
N GLU A 340 10.70 -4.15 -1.80
CA GLU A 340 10.33 -2.86 -2.37
C GLU A 340 10.27 -2.98 -3.88
N TYR A 341 9.26 -2.41 -4.48
CA TYR A 341 9.15 -2.35 -5.93
C TYR A 341 8.77 -0.94 -6.40
N SER A 342 9.49 -0.44 -7.38
CA SER A 342 9.24 0.88 -7.98
C SER A 342 9.10 0.73 -9.49
N THR A 343 8.01 1.25 -10.04
CA THR A 343 7.74 1.17 -11.47
C THR A 343 7.23 2.48 -12.03
N SER A 344 7.48 2.70 -13.33
CA SER A 344 6.80 3.72 -14.12
C SER A 344 5.48 3.16 -14.63
N LEU A 345 4.40 3.85 -14.32
CA LEU A 345 3.07 3.47 -14.79
C LEU A 345 2.76 3.97 -16.22
N ILE A 346 3.58 4.89 -16.78
CA ILE A 346 3.31 5.49 -18.10
C ILE A 346 3.28 4.42 -19.19
N ASP A 347 4.31 3.56 -19.23
CA ASP A 347 4.40 2.53 -20.28
C ASP A 347 3.28 1.50 -20.15
N ALA A 348 2.91 1.14 -18.91
CA ALA A 348 1.79 0.24 -18.64
C ALA A 348 0.47 0.85 -19.13
N PHE A 349 0.15 2.06 -18.71
CA PHE A 349 -1.08 2.74 -19.12
C PHE A 349 -1.12 3.01 -20.62
N SER A 350 0.03 3.35 -21.24
CA SER A 350 0.11 3.53 -22.69
C SER A 350 -0.17 2.24 -23.45
N SER A 351 0.35 1.11 -22.96
CA SER A 351 0.08 -0.20 -23.56
C SER A 351 -1.39 -0.60 -23.46
N MET A 352 -2.09 -0.12 -22.45
CA MET A 352 -3.52 -0.34 -22.21
C MET A 352 -4.43 0.66 -22.96
N GLY A 353 -3.87 1.77 -23.50
CA GLY A 353 -4.62 2.71 -24.35
C GLY A 353 -4.68 4.17 -23.89
N ILE A 354 -4.07 4.53 -22.75
CA ILE A 354 -3.95 5.92 -22.32
C ILE A 354 -2.68 6.52 -22.93
N ASN A 355 -2.83 7.38 -23.92
CA ASN A 355 -1.69 7.97 -24.63
C ASN A 355 -1.71 9.51 -24.57
N ILE A 356 -2.85 10.12 -24.81
CA ILE A 356 -2.96 11.58 -24.98
C ILE A 356 -2.49 12.31 -23.72
N ALA A 357 -2.80 11.79 -22.53
CA ALA A 357 -2.36 12.40 -21.27
C ALA A 357 -0.83 12.43 -21.12
N PHE A 358 -0.11 11.50 -21.73
CA PHE A 358 1.35 11.39 -21.67
C PHE A 358 2.07 12.06 -22.85
N GLU A 359 1.43 12.16 -24.00
CA GLU A 359 1.99 12.86 -25.17
C GLU A 359 1.78 14.37 -25.09
N GLY A 360 0.70 14.81 -24.48
CA GLY A 360 0.31 16.21 -24.24
C GLY A 360 -1.05 16.55 -24.80
N SER A 361 -1.82 17.25 -23.99
CA SER A 361 -3.21 17.64 -24.27
C SER A 361 -3.53 19.05 -23.81
N THR A 362 -4.46 19.70 -24.50
CA THR A 362 -5.10 20.95 -24.06
C THR A 362 -6.43 20.69 -23.34
N GLU A 363 -6.75 19.41 -23.07
CA GLU A 363 -8.02 18.97 -22.51
C GLU A 363 -8.00 18.88 -20.97
N PHE A 364 -6.92 19.37 -20.30
CA PHE A 364 -6.86 19.50 -18.83
C PHE A 364 -7.65 20.73 -18.33
N THR A 365 -8.85 20.90 -18.86
CA THR A 365 -9.68 22.10 -18.70
C THR A 365 -10.44 22.13 -17.38
N ARG A 366 -10.57 21.00 -16.70
CA ARG A 366 -11.15 20.91 -15.37
C ARG A 366 -10.13 21.20 -14.25
N MET A 367 -8.84 21.10 -14.56
CA MET A 367 -7.74 21.34 -13.60
C MET A 367 -7.26 22.79 -13.62
N LEU A 368 -7.08 23.37 -14.79
CA LEU A 368 -6.50 24.71 -14.97
C LEU A 368 -7.38 25.59 -15.85
N GLU A 369 -7.39 26.90 -15.55
CA GLU A 369 -8.03 27.89 -16.42
C GLU A 369 -7.21 28.06 -17.70
N ALA A 370 -7.84 27.78 -18.85
CA ALA A 370 -7.24 27.90 -20.18
C ALA A 370 -5.85 27.24 -20.29
N PRO A 371 -5.76 25.92 -20.11
CA PRO A 371 -4.48 25.24 -20.18
C PRO A 371 -3.87 25.33 -21.57
N ASP A 372 -2.55 25.52 -21.61
CA ASP A 372 -1.77 25.25 -22.81
C ASP A 372 -1.59 23.72 -22.95
N LEU A 373 -0.59 23.27 -23.69
CA LEU A 373 -0.29 21.86 -23.81
C LEU A 373 0.28 21.32 -22.47
N ILE A 374 -0.45 20.44 -21.81
CA ILE A 374 -0.04 19.76 -20.58
C ILE A 374 0.19 18.28 -20.88
N LYS A 375 1.21 17.70 -20.30
CA LYS A 375 1.43 16.24 -20.30
C LYS A 375 1.82 15.75 -18.91
N ILE A 376 1.49 14.52 -18.60
CA ILE A 376 2.04 13.80 -17.46
C ILE A 376 3.38 13.21 -17.90
N ALA A 377 4.48 13.77 -17.41
CA ALA A 377 5.81 13.33 -17.79
C ALA A 377 6.33 12.18 -16.92
N LYS A 378 5.78 12.04 -15.73
CA LYS A 378 6.07 10.92 -14.81
C LYS A 378 4.80 10.48 -14.11
N ALA A 379 4.62 9.18 -14.03
CA ALA A 379 3.64 8.50 -13.18
C ALA A 379 4.38 7.35 -12.51
N LYS A 380 4.70 7.51 -11.25
CA LYS A 380 5.49 6.53 -10.50
C LYS A 380 4.64 5.89 -9.41
N GLN A 381 4.74 4.57 -9.31
CA GLN A 381 4.26 3.82 -8.16
C GLN A 381 5.45 3.22 -7.43
N LYS A 382 5.45 3.34 -6.11
CA LYS A 382 6.34 2.60 -5.23
C LYS A 382 5.52 1.89 -4.17
N THR A 383 5.84 0.62 -3.96
CA THR A 383 5.20 -0.25 -3.00
C THR A 383 6.25 -0.83 -2.07
N HIS A 384 5.86 -1.13 -0.84
CA HIS A 384 6.68 -1.81 0.14
C HIS A 384 5.85 -2.84 0.89
N ILE A 385 6.39 -4.03 1.05
CA ILE A 385 5.80 -5.12 1.83
C ILE A 385 6.87 -5.81 2.67
N LYS A 386 6.49 -6.17 3.88
CA LYS A 386 7.26 -7.05 4.75
C LYS A 386 6.33 -8.05 5.39
N VAL A 387 6.56 -9.33 5.14
CA VAL A 387 5.77 -10.44 5.66
C VAL A 387 6.58 -11.18 6.70
N ASP A 388 6.06 -11.26 7.93
CA ASP A 388 6.68 -11.96 9.03
C ASP A 388 5.65 -12.77 9.87
N GLU A 389 6.08 -13.30 11.00
CA GLU A 389 5.25 -14.14 11.87
C GLU A 389 4.05 -13.42 12.47
N LYS A 390 4.04 -12.10 12.54
CA LYS A 390 2.99 -11.31 13.18
C LYS A 390 1.99 -10.75 12.18
N GLY A 391 2.41 -10.53 10.95
CA GLY A 391 1.60 -9.88 9.93
C GLY A 391 2.41 -9.40 8.75
N THR A 392 1.81 -8.48 8.04
CA THR A 392 2.51 -7.67 7.05
C THR A 392 2.81 -6.32 7.70
N GLN A 393 4.06 -6.11 8.08
CA GLN A 393 4.60 -4.93 8.82
C GLN A 393 4.07 -4.69 10.25
N ALA A 394 3.52 -5.68 10.94
CA ALA A 394 2.98 -5.50 12.27
C ALA A 394 4.04 -5.27 13.36
N GLU A 395 3.92 -4.16 14.12
CA GLU A 395 4.63 -3.93 15.39
C GLU A 395 3.79 -4.44 16.57
N ALA A 396 4.25 -5.57 17.14
CA ALA A 396 3.94 -6.11 18.47
C ALA A 396 2.48 -6.15 18.96
N ALA A 397 1.81 -7.29 18.76
CA ALA A 397 0.81 -7.78 19.70
C ALA A 397 1.20 -9.19 20.20
N THR A 398 1.18 -9.41 21.51
CA THR A 398 1.45 -10.73 22.09
C THR A 398 0.09 -11.41 22.34
N ALA A 399 -0.30 -12.32 21.46
CA ALA A 399 -1.45 -13.18 21.69
C ALA A 399 -1.00 -14.43 22.45
N ILE A 400 -1.69 -14.77 23.52
CA ILE A 400 -1.53 -16.04 24.23
C ILE A 400 -2.63 -16.97 23.73
N ILE A 401 -2.26 -17.95 22.93
CA ILE A 401 -3.19 -18.98 22.45
C ILE A 401 -3.12 -20.16 23.40
N VAL A 402 -4.27 -20.57 23.92
CA VAL A 402 -4.43 -21.78 24.71
C VAL A 402 -4.88 -22.89 23.76
N ALA A 403 -3.96 -23.78 23.40
CA ALA A 403 -4.29 -24.96 22.61
C ALA A 403 -5.20 -25.92 23.39
N THR A 404 -6.35 -26.29 22.84
CA THR A 404 -7.17 -27.39 23.30
C THR A 404 -6.82 -28.62 22.49
N GLU A 405 -6.29 -29.66 23.16
CA GLU A 405 -6.10 -30.98 22.54
C GLU A 405 -7.47 -31.62 22.27
N GLY A 406 -7.91 -31.57 21.02
CA GLY A 406 -9.02 -32.36 20.48
C GLY A 406 -8.48 -33.54 19.65
N ALA A 407 -9.04 -34.73 19.79
CA ALA A 407 -8.69 -35.87 18.96
C ALA A 407 -9.08 -35.58 17.50
N CYS A 408 -8.07 -35.45 16.63
CA CYS A 408 -8.23 -35.19 15.20
C CYS A 408 -8.56 -36.49 14.48
N GLU A 409 -9.65 -36.54 13.71
CA GLU A 409 -9.81 -37.49 12.62
C GLU A 409 -8.75 -37.13 11.57
N ILE A 410 -7.98 -38.11 11.09
CA ILE A 410 -6.99 -37.91 10.03
C ILE A 410 -7.78 -37.64 8.75
N THR A 411 -8.06 -36.38 8.45
CA THR A 411 -8.41 -35.90 7.11
C THR A 411 -7.10 -35.74 6.35
N GLU A 412 -7.02 -36.20 5.09
CA GLU A 412 -5.89 -35.87 4.22
C GLU A 412 -5.86 -34.34 4.08
N SER A 413 -4.87 -33.68 4.70
CA SER A 413 -4.68 -32.24 4.55
C SER A 413 -4.06 -31.94 3.17
N HIS A 414 -4.47 -30.83 2.57
CA HIS A 414 -3.77 -30.28 1.41
C HIS A 414 -2.38 -29.75 1.83
N GLN A 415 -1.46 -29.65 0.92
CA GLN A 415 -0.12 -29.11 1.17
C GLN A 415 0.22 -28.03 0.14
N VAL A 416 0.56 -26.84 0.63
CA VAL A 416 1.05 -25.72 -0.20
C VAL A 416 2.36 -25.20 0.40
N PHE A 417 3.46 -25.57 -0.23
CA PHE A 417 4.81 -25.21 0.24
C PHE A 417 5.45 -24.24 -0.73
N CYS A 418 5.41 -22.95 -0.37
CA CYS A 418 6.04 -21.85 -1.10
C CYS A 418 7.56 -21.84 -0.83
N ASP A 419 8.24 -22.94 -1.12
CA ASP A 419 9.69 -23.12 -1.03
C ASP A 419 10.40 -22.91 -2.40
N ARG A 420 9.67 -22.40 -3.36
CA ARG A 420 10.07 -22.01 -4.70
C ARG A 420 9.26 -20.79 -5.16
N PRO A 421 9.53 -20.19 -6.34
CA PRO A 421 8.79 -19.03 -6.84
C PRO A 421 7.27 -19.17 -6.76
N PHE A 422 6.61 -18.16 -6.25
CA PHE A 422 5.17 -18.10 -6.09
C PHE A 422 4.66 -16.67 -6.30
N ALA A 423 3.37 -16.54 -6.59
CA ALA A 423 2.66 -15.28 -6.61
C ALA A 423 1.84 -15.09 -5.33
N TYR A 424 1.51 -13.85 -5.00
CA TYR A 424 0.64 -13.54 -3.88
C TYR A 424 -0.21 -12.31 -4.15
N ALA A 425 -1.29 -12.18 -3.39
CA ALA A 425 -2.10 -10.97 -3.35
C ALA A 425 -2.50 -10.64 -1.90
N ILE A 426 -2.63 -9.35 -1.61
CA ILE A 426 -3.44 -8.87 -0.47
C ILE A 426 -4.80 -8.55 -1.04
N VAL A 427 -5.81 -9.27 -0.60
CA VAL A 427 -7.14 -9.28 -1.20
C VAL A 427 -8.15 -8.64 -0.25
N ASP A 428 -9.04 -7.82 -0.76
CA ASP A 428 -10.26 -7.45 -0.07
C ASP A 428 -11.24 -8.62 -0.07
N THR A 429 -11.58 -9.12 1.12
CA THR A 429 -12.33 -10.36 1.27
C THR A 429 -13.77 -10.28 0.80
N SER A 430 -14.36 -9.09 0.75
CA SER A 430 -15.75 -8.85 0.37
C SER A 430 -15.92 -8.72 -1.14
N THR A 431 -14.90 -8.27 -1.85
CA THR A 431 -14.94 -8.03 -3.30
C THR A 431 -14.09 -9.02 -4.10
N GLY A 432 -13.11 -9.66 -3.46
CA GLY A 432 -12.11 -10.49 -4.14
C GLY A 432 -11.03 -9.67 -4.88
N LEU A 433 -11.06 -8.34 -4.77
CA LEU A 433 -10.13 -7.48 -5.48
C LEU A 433 -8.72 -7.53 -4.88
N PRO A 434 -7.67 -7.62 -5.71
CA PRO A 434 -6.31 -7.46 -5.23
C PRO A 434 -6.05 -5.98 -4.92
N ILE A 435 -5.79 -5.67 -3.65
CA ILE A 435 -5.27 -4.37 -3.23
C ILE A 435 -3.79 -4.28 -3.61
N PHE A 436 -3.06 -5.37 -3.37
CA PHE A 436 -1.71 -5.60 -3.86
C PHE A 436 -1.65 -6.96 -4.54
N ILE A 437 -0.80 -7.07 -5.53
CA ILE A 437 -0.48 -8.34 -6.18
C ILE A 437 0.99 -8.34 -6.57
N GLY A 438 1.67 -9.45 -6.38
CA GLY A 438 3.10 -9.56 -6.63
C GLY A 438 3.62 -10.98 -6.62
N SER A 439 4.93 -11.11 -6.68
CA SER A 439 5.64 -12.37 -6.73
C SER A 439 6.85 -12.39 -5.80
N VAL A 440 7.23 -13.59 -5.38
CA VAL A 440 8.48 -13.89 -4.72
C VAL A 440 9.23 -14.90 -5.59
N ASN A 441 10.20 -14.44 -6.35
CA ASN A 441 11.06 -15.26 -7.23
C ASN A 441 12.38 -15.61 -6.53
N ALA A 442 12.77 -14.80 -5.54
CA ALA A 442 13.90 -15.03 -4.63
C ALA A 442 13.51 -14.55 -3.22
N ALA A 443 13.92 -15.30 -2.17
CA ALA A 443 13.61 -15.04 -0.77
C ALA A 443 14.90 -14.94 0.10
#